data_d7bf86b3a19f19bab5db90e1aaf91dea
#
_entry.id   d7bf86b3a19f19bab5db90e1aaf91dea
#
_cell.length_a   1.000
_cell.length_b   1.000
_cell.length_c   1.000
_cell.angle_alpha   90.00
_cell.angle_beta   90.00
_cell.angle_gamma   90.00
#
_symmetry.space_group_name_H-M   'P 1'
#
loop_
_entity.id
_entity.type
_entity.pdbx_description
1 polymer ?
#
loop_
_entity_poly.entity_id
_entity_poly.type
_entity_poly.pdbx_seq_one_letter_code
_entity_poly.pdbx_strand_id
1 'polypeptide(L)'
;MKDKLASYNHLIETFVIVTETFLCGLLFLLFSKLSNEMQWDSLQVGGTTVLQVMLTLMLCYALCAIHSGVVLHRRKVHSLQIWKRVLENMFLFVLLGGLFLSVGNYADIASLFMLEYLFLLFLCLVSFRFTLRLLIRLYRMSKKHTRFVVLVGSTDNNLEIYHEMSGSEDTGYSVVGYFDGQANPAFPVECPYLGQPAQVQEYLEKHDYVHYLFCCLPSKDREVIVSLIDYCENHLVHFFSVPNVRNYLHHRMSFNIMGNVPYLGLRPDPLSWPGNRLLKRTFDIVVSSVFLCTLFPVILIVVAIVTGLTMPGPLFFRQKRNGLNGREFYCYKFRSMKVNADADRIQATEHDPRKTRWGNIMRKTNIDELPQFINVLLGDMSIVGPRPHMLLHTQEYSRLINKYMVRHFVKPGITGWSQVTGFRGETKELKDMEGRIRGDIWYLEHWSFGLDLYIMYRTVANVFRGEKNAY
;
A
#
# COMPACT_ATOMS: atom_id res chain seq x y z
N MET A 1 -10.22 -1.28 4.74
CA MET A 1 -10.64 -1.69 3.38
C MET A 1 -11.24 -0.54 2.58
N LYS A 2 -12.03 0.38 3.16
CA LYS A 2 -12.41 1.65 2.50
C LYS A 2 -11.15 2.43 2.14
N ASP A 3 -10.14 2.40 2.99
CA ASP A 3 -8.87 3.06 2.74
C ASP A 3 -8.05 2.35 1.65
N LYS A 4 -8.03 1.03 1.54
CA LYS A 4 -7.45 0.32 0.37
C LYS A 4 -8.30 0.45 -0.89
N LEU A 5 -9.62 0.42 -0.77
CA LEU A 5 -10.55 0.60 -1.89
C LEU A 5 -10.68 2.08 -2.28
N ALA A 6 -10.87 2.98 -1.32
CA ALA A 6 -10.90 4.42 -1.58
C ALA A 6 -9.61 4.88 -2.23
N SER A 7 -8.51 4.36 -1.84
CA SER A 7 -7.18 4.71 -2.26
C SER A 7 -6.77 4.00 -3.56
N TYR A 8 -7.15 2.76 -3.80
CA TYR A 8 -7.05 2.15 -5.13
C TYR A 8 -7.98 2.89 -6.12
N ASN A 9 -9.12 3.33 -5.63
CA ASN A 9 -10.05 4.17 -6.36
C ASN A 9 -9.46 5.54 -6.67
N HIS A 10 -8.86 6.22 -5.68
CA HIS A 10 -8.16 7.48 -5.88
C HIS A 10 -6.96 7.35 -6.82
N LEU A 11 -6.24 6.24 -6.75
CA LEU A 11 -5.10 6.01 -7.63
C LEU A 11 -5.55 5.77 -9.07
N ILE A 12 -6.60 4.99 -9.28
CA ILE A 12 -7.21 4.83 -10.60
C ILE A 12 -7.77 6.17 -11.09
N GLU A 13 -8.46 6.92 -10.24
CA GLU A 13 -9.00 8.23 -10.57
C GLU A 13 -7.90 9.21 -10.99
N THR A 14 -6.85 9.35 -10.17
CA THR A 14 -5.71 10.20 -10.48
C THR A 14 -4.99 9.74 -11.74
N PHE A 15 -4.77 8.44 -11.90
CA PHE A 15 -4.15 7.88 -13.10
C PHE A 15 -4.96 8.19 -14.35
N VAL A 16 -6.28 8.04 -14.30
CA VAL A 16 -7.16 8.35 -15.44
C VAL A 16 -7.10 9.83 -15.76
N ILE A 17 -7.24 10.72 -14.77
CA ILE A 17 -7.19 12.17 -14.97
C ILE A 17 -5.86 12.58 -15.61
N VAL A 18 -4.74 12.12 -15.07
CA VAL A 18 -3.40 12.45 -15.60
C VAL A 18 -3.24 11.92 -17.02
N THR A 19 -3.63 10.66 -17.27
CA THR A 19 -3.47 10.05 -18.60
C THR A 19 -4.38 10.75 -19.64
N GLU A 20 -5.64 11.02 -19.29
CA GLU A 20 -6.58 11.70 -20.18
C GLU A 20 -6.14 13.15 -20.46
N THR A 21 -5.60 13.86 -19.46
CA THR A 21 -5.02 15.20 -19.65
C THR A 21 -3.83 15.16 -20.59
N PHE A 22 -2.96 14.17 -20.45
CA PHE A 22 -1.83 13.98 -21.34
C PHE A 22 -2.28 13.62 -22.76
N LEU A 23 -3.26 12.72 -22.90
CA LEU A 23 -3.86 12.36 -24.20
C LEU A 23 -4.49 13.58 -24.90
N CYS A 24 -5.18 14.44 -24.14
CA CYS A 24 -5.73 15.70 -24.67
C CYS A 24 -4.64 16.56 -25.32
N GLY A 25 -3.52 16.78 -24.63
CA GLY A 25 -2.40 17.56 -25.17
C GLY A 25 -1.69 16.86 -26.33
N LEU A 26 -1.40 15.58 -26.21
CA LEU A 26 -0.73 14.80 -27.25
C LEU A 26 -1.54 14.75 -28.54
N LEU A 27 -2.84 14.48 -28.46
CA LEU A 27 -3.72 14.48 -29.62
C LEU A 27 -3.80 15.86 -30.28
N PHE A 28 -3.84 16.92 -29.49
CA PHE A 28 -3.83 18.28 -30.04
C PHE A 28 -2.54 18.54 -30.84
N LEU A 29 -1.37 18.18 -30.30
CA LEU A 29 -0.09 18.34 -31.01
C LEU A 29 -0.01 17.49 -32.27
N LEU A 30 -0.41 16.23 -32.21
CA LEU A 30 -0.39 15.33 -33.36
C LEU A 30 -1.33 15.82 -34.47
N PHE A 31 -2.53 16.25 -34.06
CA PHE A 31 -3.55 16.70 -34.99
C PHE A 31 -3.18 18.06 -35.62
N SER A 32 -2.58 18.99 -34.85
CA SER A 32 -2.08 20.27 -35.38
C SER A 32 -0.94 20.07 -36.39
N LYS A 33 -0.04 19.12 -36.13
CA LYS A 33 1.06 18.77 -37.05
C LYS A 33 0.53 18.15 -38.34
N LEU A 34 -0.40 17.22 -38.23
CA LEU A 34 -0.99 16.54 -39.39
C LEU A 34 -1.81 17.51 -40.25
N SER A 35 -2.54 18.42 -39.66
CA SER A 35 -3.29 19.48 -40.33
C SER A 35 -2.37 20.40 -41.13
N ASN A 36 -1.21 20.78 -40.58
CA ASN A 36 -0.21 21.61 -41.28
C ASN A 36 0.42 20.86 -42.46
N GLU A 37 0.68 19.56 -42.35
CA GLU A 37 1.23 18.76 -43.45
C GLU A 37 0.23 18.54 -44.59
N MET A 38 -1.08 18.48 -44.28
CA MET A 38 -2.14 18.28 -45.26
C MET A 38 -2.68 19.57 -45.91
N GLN A 39 -2.14 20.75 -45.61
CA GLN A 39 -2.63 22.04 -46.04
C GLN A 39 -4.13 22.28 -45.78
N TRP A 40 -4.69 21.59 -44.76
CA TRP A 40 -6.01 21.89 -44.26
C TRP A 40 -5.96 23.20 -43.48
N ASP A 41 -6.83 24.12 -43.84
CA ASP A 41 -6.98 25.47 -43.31
C ASP A 41 -5.94 25.88 -42.27
N SER A 42 -4.97 26.65 -42.72
CA SER A 42 -3.76 27.00 -42.02
C SER A 42 -3.99 27.47 -40.59
N LEU A 43 -3.68 26.59 -39.62
CA LEU A 43 -3.34 27.03 -38.30
C LEU A 43 -2.00 27.77 -38.41
N GLN A 44 -1.99 29.01 -38.84
CA GLN A 44 -0.82 29.91 -38.78
C GLN A 44 -0.55 30.30 -37.31
N VAL A 45 -0.47 29.31 -36.44
CA VAL A 45 -0.14 29.49 -35.04
C VAL A 45 1.35 29.20 -34.91
N GLY A 46 2.16 30.23 -34.67
CA GLY A 46 3.60 30.04 -34.42
C GLY A 46 3.83 29.01 -33.31
N GLY A 47 4.94 28.27 -33.34
CA GLY A 47 5.19 27.15 -32.43
C GLY A 47 5.01 27.45 -30.94
N THR A 48 5.27 28.68 -30.50
CA THR A 48 5.01 29.16 -29.13
C THR A 48 3.51 29.21 -28.79
N THR A 49 2.68 29.58 -29.76
CA THR A 49 1.23 29.70 -29.60
C THR A 49 0.55 28.32 -29.57
N VAL A 50 1.04 27.34 -30.35
CA VAL A 50 0.55 25.95 -30.30
C VAL A 50 0.77 25.37 -28.91
N LEU A 51 1.94 25.58 -28.31
CA LEU A 51 2.24 25.10 -26.95
C LEU A 51 1.35 25.77 -25.90
N GLN A 52 1.09 27.07 -26.02
CA GLN A 52 0.20 27.78 -25.08
C GLN A 52 -1.23 27.28 -25.18
N VAL A 53 -1.78 27.09 -26.37
CA VAL A 53 -3.12 26.52 -26.59
C VAL A 53 -3.20 25.12 -26.02
N MET A 54 -2.22 24.26 -26.30
CA MET A 54 -2.14 22.92 -25.77
C MET A 54 -2.18 22.90 -24.23
N LEU A 55 -1.32 23.72 -23.58
CA LEU A 55 -1.26 23.79 -22.12
C LEU A 55 -2.57 24.30 -21.52
N THR A 56 -3.20 25.30 -22.19
CA THR A 56 -4.52 25.80 -21.78
C THR A 56 -5.59 24.71 -21.86
N LEU A 57 -5.66 23.96 -22.97
CA LEU A 57 -6.59 22.86 -23.14
C LEU A 57 -6.35 21.75 -22.12
N MET A 58 -5.09 21.40 -21.86
CA MET A 58 -4.73 20.42 -20.82
C MET A 58 -5.20 20.85 -19.42
N LEU A 59 -4.99 22.12 -19.06
CA LEU A 59 -5.43 22.67 -17.79
C LEU A 59 -6.96 22.65 -17.67
N CYS A 60 -7.67 23.11 -18.71
CA CYS A 60 -9.14 23.08 -18.75
C CYS A 60 -9.67 21.65 -18.62
N TYR A 61 -9.07 20.70 -19.35
CA TYR A 61 -9.45 19.31 -19.27
C TYR A 61 -9.26 18.73 -17.87
N ALA A 62 -8.09 18.98 -17.25
CA ALA A 62 -7.80 18.51 -15.90
C ALA A 62 -8.82 19.03 -14.87
N LEU A 63 -9.17 20.31 -14.92
CA LEU A 63 -10.17 20.91 -14.03
C LEU A 63 -11.55 20.29 -14.23
N CYS A 64 -11.98 20.06 -15.47
CA CYS A 64 -13.25 19.40 -15.77
C CYS A 64 -13.24 17.95 -15.30
N ALA A 65 -12.17 17.20 -15.51
CA ALA A 65 -12.04 15.82 -15.10
C ALA A 65 -12.05 15.65 -13.57
N ILE A 66 -11.42 16.55 -12.83
CA ILE A 66 -11.48 16.59 -11.35
C ILE A 66 -12.91 16.84 -10.88
N HIS A 67 -13.61 17.80 -11.52
CA HIS A 67 -14.98 18.13 -11.15
C HIS A 67 -15.98 17.00 -11.48
N SER A 68 -15.92 16.41 -12.67
CA SER A 68 -16.85 15.36 -13.11
C SER A 68 -16.64 14.03 -12.40
N GLY A 69 -15.43 13.79 -11.90
CA GLY A 69 -15.00 12.56 -11.24
C GLY A 69 -14.95 11.33 -12.17
N VAL A 70 -14.15 10.36 -11.82
CA VAL A 70 -13.98 9.11 -12.57
C VAL A 70 -14.74 7.98 -11.87
N VAL A 71 -15.58 7.25 -12.59
CA VAL A 71 -16.44 6.17 -12.04
C VAL A 71 -15.81 4.78 -12.18
N LEU A 72 -14.69 4.66 -12.92
CA LEU A 72 -14.04 3.37 -13.26
C LEU A 72 -13.56 2.57 -12.05
N HIS A 73 -13.33 3.23 -10.92
CA HIS A 73 -12.94 2.60 -9.67
C HIS A 73 -14.06 1.80 -9.00
N ARG A 74 -15.33 2.12 -9.30
CA ARG A 74 -16.47 1.41 -8.70
C ARG A 74 -16.54 -0.01 -9.24
N ARG A 75 -16.94 -0.96 -8.39
CA ARG A 75 -16.99 -2.37 -8.76
C ARG A 75 -18.13 -2.69 -9.72
N LYS A 76 -19.33 -2.15 -9.47
CA LYS A 76 -20.46 -2.24 -10.38
C LYS A 76 -20.62 -0.91 -11.13
N VAL A 77 -20.19 -0.86 -12.38
CA VAL A 77 -20.38 0.31 -13.27
C VAL A 77 -21.08 -0.16 -14.54
N HIS A 78 -22.27 0.36 -14.79
CA HIS A 78 -22.93 0.14 -16.06
C HIS A 78 -22.23 0.94 -17.17
N SER A 79 -22.16 0.37 -18.37
CA SER A 79 -21.54 1.02 -19.54
C SER A 79 -22.12 2.42 -19.79
N LEU A 80 -23.43 2.59 -19.57
CA LEU A 80 -24.10 3.90 -19.66
C LEU A 80 -23.53 4.97 -18.73
N GLN A 81 -23.04 4.59 -17.54
CA GLN A 81 -22.44 5.54 -16.60
C GLN A 81 -21.08 6.05 -17.11
N ILE A 82 -20.34 5.21 -17.82
CA ILE A 82 -19.06 5.62 -18.44
C ILE A 82 -19.36 6.64 -19.53
N TRP A 83 -20.29 6.32 -20.44
CA TRP A 83 -20.71 7.23 -21.51
C TRP A 83 -21.18 8.58 -20.94
N LYS A 84 -22.09 8.55 -19.97
CA LYS A 84 -22.62 9.76 -19.33
C LYS A 84 -21.50 10.64 -18.77
N ARG A 85 -20.53 10.05 -18.06
CA ARG A 85 -19.42 10.80 -17.47
C ARG A 85 -18.45 11.36 -18.51
N VAL A 86 -18.19 10.64 -19.60
CA VAL A 86 -17.38 11.19 -20.71
C VAL A 86 -18.09 12.37 -21.36
N LEU A 87 -19.40 12.25 -21.63
CA LEU A 87 -20.20 13.34 -22.22
C LEU A 87 -20.27 14.57 -21.31
N GLU A 88 -20.50 14.36 -19.99
CA GLU A 88 -20.49 15.45 -19.00
C GLU A 88 -19.13 16.19 -18.99
N ASN A 89 -18.03 15.43 -18.97
CA ASN A 89 -16.70 15.99 -18.98
C ASN A 89 -16.41 16.73 -20.28
N MET A 90 -16.74 16.16 -21.44
CA MET A 90 -16.56 16.79 -22.75
C MET A 90 -17.39 18.06 -22.87
N PHE A 91 -18.63 18.06 -22.39
CA PHE A 91 -19.48 19.26 -22.39
C PHE A 91 -18.87 20.41 -21.58
N LEU A 92 -18.42 20.10 -20.35
CA LEU A 92 -17.73 21.08 -19.51
C LEU A 92 -16.41 21.56 -20.14
N PHE A 93 -15.67 20.66 -20.76
CA PHE A 93 -14.41 20.97 -21.44
C PHE A 93 -14.61 21.90 -22.63
N VAL A 94 -15.63 21.66 -23.44
CA VAL A 94 -15.98 22.54 -24.57
C VAL A 94 -16.36 23.95 -24.08
N LEU A 95 -17.17 24.05 -23.03
CA LEU A 95 -17.55 25.34 -22.44
C LEU A 95 -16.35 26.08 -21.86
N LEU A 96 -15.57 25.41 -21.00
CA LEU A 96 -14.42 26.04 -20.33
C LEU A 96 -13.29 26.34 -21.30
N GLY A 97 -12.95 25.38 -22.16
CA GLY A 97 -11.92 25.56 -23.20
C GLY A 97 -12.27 26.65 -24.21
N GLY A 98 -13.53 26.66 -24.67
CA GLY A 98 -14.02 27.71 -25.56
C GLY A 98 -13.96 29.12 -24.93
N LEU A 99 -14.31 29.23 -23.64
CA LEU A 99 -14.19 30.50 -22.89
C LEU A 99 -12.71 30.97 -22.82
N PHE A 100 -11.79 30.09 -22.44
CA PHE A 100 -10.38 30.43 -22.32
C PHE A 100 -9.74 30.76 -23.67
N LEU A 101 -10.11 30.05 -24.74
CA LEU A 101 -9.63 30.33 -26.07
C LEU A 101 -10.15 31.69 -26.60
N SER A 102 -11.41 32.04 -26.28
CA SER A 102 -11.97 33.35 -26.61
C SER A 102 -11.28 34.50 -25.87
N VAL A 103 -11.03 34.35 -24.56
CA VAL A 103 -10.35 35.35 -23.74
C VAL A 103 -8.87 35.49 -24.16
N GLY A 104 -8.22 34.40 -24.59
CA GLY A 104 -6.84 34.36 -25.03
C GLY A 104 -6.60 34.91 -26.44
N ASN A 105 -7.64 35.41 -27.14
CA ASN A 105 -7.59 35.82 -28.55
C ASN A 105 -7.13 34.72 -29.52
N TYR A 106 -7.45 33.45 -29.20
CA TYR A 106 -7.22 32.30 -30.08
C TYR A 106 -8.46 31.93 -30.90
N ALA A 107 -9.38 32.88 -31.13
CA ALA A 107 -10.65 32.66 -31.85
C ALA A 107 -10.45 32.31 -33.34
N ASP A 108 -9.27 32.62 -33.90
CA ASP A 108 -8.92 32.33 -35.29
C ASP A 108 -8.61 30.85 -35.57
N ILE A 109 -8.66 30.00 -34.55
CA ILE A 109 -8.53 28.56 -34.74
C ILE A 109 -9.75 28.07 -35.50
N ALA A 110 -9.53 27.50 -36.68
CA ALA A 110 -10.60 27.04 -37.56
C ALA A 110 -11.62 26.16 -36.82
N SER A 111 -12.89 26.54 -36.89
CA SER A 111 -13.97 25.82 -36.15
C SER A 111 -14.07 24.34 -36.55
N LEU A 112 -13.76 24.03 -37.82
CA LEU A 112 -13.77 22.65 -38.33
C LEU A 112 -12.66 21.81 -37.68
N PHE A 113 -11.41 22.37 -37.58
CA PHE A 113 -10.30 21.73 -36.90
C PHE A 113 -10.64 21.38 -35.45
N MET A 114 -11.26 22.30 -34.72
CA MET A 114 -11.67 22.04 -33.33
C MET A 114 -12.76 20.97 -33.21
N LEU A 115 -13.71 20.95 -34.15
CA LEU A 115 -14.74 19.89 -34.16
C LEU A 115 -14.14 18.51 -34.41
N GLU A 116 -13.25 18.38 -35.36
CA GLU A 116 -12.54 17.12 -35.66
C GLU A 116 -11.67 16.67 -34.51
N TYR A 117 -10.91 17.61 -33.90
CA TYR A 117 -10.12 17.33 -32.71
C TYR A 117 -11.00 16.85 -31.54
N LEU A 118 -12.11 17.52 -31.24
CA LEU A 118 -13.03 17.16 -30.18
C LEU A 118 -13.67 15.77 -30.42
N PHE A 119 -14.02 15.48 -31.67
CA PHE A 119 -14.56 14.16 -32.04
C PHE A 119 -13.51 13.06 -31.84
N LEU A 120 -12.27 13.29 -32.30
CA LEU A 120 -11.18 12.34 -32.13
C LEU A 120 -10.84 12.14 -30.64
N LEU A 121 -10.77 13.23 -29.88
CA LEU A 121 -10.56 13.18 -28.43
C LEU A 121 -11.65 12.39 -27.74
N PHE A 122 -12.91 12.61 -28.09
CA PHE A 122 -14.04 11.84 -27.53
C PHE A 122 -13.90 10.34 -27.79
N LEU A 123 -13.60 9.93 -29.01
CA LEU A 123 -13.39 8.52 -29.36
C LEU A 123 -12.21 7.91 -28.59
N CYS A 124 -11.12 8.66 -28.46
CA CYS A 124 -9.94 8.23 -27.73
C CYS A 124 -10.23 8.04 -26.23
N LEU A 125 -10.93 8.98 -25.61
CA LEU A 125 -11.31 8.91 -24.19
C LEU A 125 -12.26 7.75 -23.89
N VAL A 126 -13.27 7.54 -24.75
CA VAL A 126 -14.18 6.42 -24.63
C VAL A 126 -13.43 5.11 -24.75
N SER A 127 -12.62 4.95 -25.80
CA SER A 127 -11.80 3.77 -26.03
C SER A 127 -10.86 3.50 -24.84
N PHE A 128 -10.16 4.52 -24.36
CA PHE A 128 -9.27 4.42 -23.21
C PHE A 128 -10.00 3.95 -21.94
N ARG A 129 -11.17 4.54 -21.62
CA ARG A 129 -11.94 4.14 -20.43
C ARG A 129 -12.47 2.72 -20.51
N PHE A 130 -12.94 2.28 -21.68
CA PHE A 130 -13.39 0.90 -21.86
C PHE A 130 -12.24 -0.11 -21.80
N THR A 131 -11.11 0.21 -22.44
CA THR A 131 -9.90 -0.62 -22.38
C THR A 131 -9.37 -0.75 -20.96
N LEU A 132 -9.26 0.38 -20.25
CA LEU A 132 -8.81 0.37 -18.86
C LEU A 132 -9.75 -0.42 -17.96
N ARG A 133 -11.07 -0.29 -18.17
CA ARG A 133 -12.07 -1.10 -17.45
C ARG A 133 -11.86 -2.59 -17.72
N LEU A 134 -11.65 -2.97 -18.97
CA LEU A 134 -11.39 -4.37 -19.34
C LEU A 134 -10.11 -4.88 -18.66
N LEU A 135 -9.04 -4.09 -18.67
CA LEU A 135 -7.78 -4.44 -17.99
C LEU A 135 -7.97 -4.60 -16.48
N ILE A 136 -8.69 -3.68 -15.83
CA ILE A 136 -9.01 -3.78 -14.40
C ILE A 136 -9.82 -5.05 -14.12
N ARG A 137 -10.77 -5.39 -14.99
CA ARG A 137 -11.57 -6.61 -14.89
C ARG A 137 -10.70 -7.86 -15.00
N LEU A 138 -9.89 -7.97 -16.04
CA LEU A 138 -8.98 -9.10 -16.26
C LEU A 138 -7.97 -9.25 -15.11
N TYR A 139 -7.44 -8.14 -14.59
CA TYR A 139 -6.55 -8.16 -13.44
C TYR A 139 -7.23 -8.70 -12.18
N ARG A 140 -8.51 -8.34 -11.93
CA ARG A 140 -9.28 -8.82 -10.78
C ARG A 140 -9.66 -10.30 -10.88
N MET A 141 -9.92 -10.80 -12.09
CA MET A 141 -10.23 -12.22 -12.33
C MET A 141 -9.05 -13.15 -12.17
N SER A 142 -7.83 -12.63 -12.12
CA SER A 142 -6.63 -13.45 -11.94
C SER A 142 -6.64 -14.12 -10.57
N LYS A 143 -6.55 -15.45 -10.51
CA LYS A 143 -6.52 -16.28 -9.29
C LYS A 143 -5.47 -15.84 -8.26
N LYS A 144 -4.36 -15.23 -8.72
CA LYS A 144 -3.30 -14.70 -7.84
C LYS A 144 -3.75 -13.51 -6.96
N HIS A 145 -4.85 -12.85 -7.32
CA HIS A 145 -5.36 -11.67 -6.63
C HIS A 145 -6.70 -11.89 -5.93
N THR A 146 -7.20 -13.14 -5.97
CA THR A 146 -8.41 -13.52 -5.24
C THR A 146 -8.19 -13.43 -3.74
N ARG A 147 -9.13 -12.82 -3.05
CA ARG A 147 -9.13 -12.67 -1.59
C ARG A 147 -10.17 -13.59 -0.98
N PHE A 148 -9.72 -14.56 -0.20
CA PHE A 148 -10.60 -15.48 0.49
C PHE A 148 -11.18 -14.84 1.74
N VAL A 149 -12.50 -14.99 1.90
CA VAL A 149 -13.31 -14.33 2.93
C VAL A 149 -14.10 -15.38 3.70
N VAL A 150 -14.12 -15.26 5.02
CA VAL A 150 -14.98 -16.02 5.91
C VAL A 150 -15.96 -15.06 6.58
N LEU A 151 -17.23 -15.46 6.65
CA LEU A 151 -18.29 -14.71 7.32
C LEU A 151 -18.57 -15.35 8.68
N VAL A 152 -18.83 -14.54 9.71
CA VAL A 152 -19.21 -15.00 11.05
C VAL A 152 -20.50 -14.28 11.45
N GLY A 153 -21.55 -15.05 11.70
CA GLY A 153 -22.93 -14.60 11.86
C GLY A 153 -23.70 -14.60 10.52
N SER A 154 -24.89 -15.14 10.53
CA SER A 154 -25.75 -15.30 9.34
C SER A 154 -26.87 -14.26 9.29
N THR A 155 -26.53 -12.99 9.58
CA THR A 155 -27.48 -11.88 9.51
C THR A 155 -27.70 -11.42 8.06
N ASP A 156 -28.81 -10.70 7.83
CA ASP A 156 -29.12 -10.10 6.52
C ASP A 156 -27.97 -9.21 6.00
N ASN A 157 -27.25 -8.52 6.89
CA ASN A 157 -26.09 -7.71 6.52
C ASN A 157 -24.94 -8.56 5.96
N ASN A 158 -24.67 -9.73 6.55
CA ASN A 158 -23.65 -10.64 6.02
C ASN A 158 -24.10 -11.31 4.73
N LEU A 159 -25.39 -11.58 4.58
CA LEU A 159 -25.96 -12.07 3.32
C LEU A 159 -25.82 -11.02 2.22
N GLU A 160 -26.07 -9.75 2.51
CA GLU A 160 -25.88 -8.65 1.56
C GLU A 160 -24.41 -8.48 1.19
N ILE A 161 -23.49 -8.59 2.16
CA ILE A 161 -22.03 -8.62 1.92
C ILE A 161 -21.67 -9.80 0.99
N TYR A 162 -22.23 -10.98 1.24
CA TYR A 162 -22.03 -12.13 0.37
C TYR A 162 -22.47 -11.81 -1.07
N HIS A 163 -23.67 -11.30 -1.26
CA HIS A 163 -24.17 -10.93 -2.60
C HIS A 163 -23.33 -9.84 -3.26
N GLU A 164 -22.85 -8.86 -2.50
CA GLU A 164 -21.95 -7.81 -3.04
C GLU A 164 -20.59 -8.37 -3.43
N MET A 165 -20.08 -9.39 -2.73
CA MET A 165 -18.80 -10.04 -3.03
C MET A 165 -18.90 -11.05 -4.17
N SER A 166 -19.98 -11.84 -4.21
CA SER A 166 -20.17 -12.95 -5.16
C SER A 166 -20.95 -12.55 -6.41
N GLY A 167 -21.61 -11.41 -6.39
CA GLY A 167 -22.52 -10.96 -7.47
C GLY A 167 -21.85 -10.63 -8.81
N SER A 168 -20.53 -10.65 -8.91
CA SER A 168 -19.77 -10.63 -10.14
C SER A 168 -18.37 -11.22 -9.91
N GLU A 169 -17.86 -11.99 -10.84
CA GLU A 169 -16.49 -12.54 -10.81
C GLU A 169 -15.41 -11.44 -10.73
N ASP A 170 -15.77 -10.21 -11.07
CA ASP A 170 -14.90 -9.03 -11.12
C ASP A 170 -14.55 -8.49 -9.73
N THR A 171 -15.17 -8.97 -8.65
CA THR A 171 -14.97 -8.43 -7.30
C THR A 171 -13.59 -8.77 -6.75
N GLY A 172 -12.98 -9.87 -7.21
CA GLY A 172 -11.73 -10.41 -6.71
C GLY A 172 -11.84 -10.94 -5.27
N TYR A 173 -13.06 -11.25 -4.79
CA TYR A 173 -13.32 -11.95 -3.54
C TYR A 173 -13.88 -13.33 -3.81
N SER A 174 -13.54 -14.28 -2.92
CA SER A 174 -14.13 -15.60 -2.86
C SER A 174 -14.57 -15.83 -1.42
N VAL A 175 -15.86 -15.91 -1.20
CA VAL A 175 -16.41 -16.25 0.11
C VAL A 175 -16.35 -17.77 0.26
N VAL A 176 -15.61 -18.22 1.28
CA VAL A 176 -15.39 -19.67 1.53
C VAL A 176 -16.60 -20.29 2.17
N GLY A 177 -17.27 -19.54 3.04
CA GLY A 177 -18.46 -19.97 3.77
C GLY A 177 -18.72 -19.09 4.99
N TYR A 178 -19.66 -19.52 5.83
CA TYR A 178 -20.03 -18.80 7.03
C TYR A 178 -20.14 -19.68 8.27
N PHE A 179 -19.94 -19.05 9.44
CA PHE A 179 -20.11 -19.63 10.76
C PHE A 179 -21.28 -18.96 11.48
N ASP A 180 -22.13 -19.76 12.13
CA ASP A 180 -23.18 -19.27 13.02
C ASP A 180 -23.59 -20.35 14.03
N GLY A 181 -24.46 -20.01 14.96
CA GLY A 181 -25.04 -20.98 15.91
C GLY A 181 -25.82 -22.10 15.23
N GLN A 182 -26.46 -21.83 14.10
CA GLN A 182 -27.21 -22.79 13.27
C GLN A 182 -27.09 -22.41 11.79
N ALA A 183 -27.27 -23.38 10.91
CA ALA A 183 -27.33 -23.15 9.48
C ALA A 183 -28.55 -22.27 9.12
N ASN A 184 -28.32 -21.23 8.35
CA ASN A 184 -29.37 -20.32 7.90
C ASN A 184 -29.76 -20.65 6.44
N PRO A 185 -31.01 -21.08 6.18
CA PRO A 185 -31.48 -21.44 4.83
C PRO A 185 -31.51 -20.25 3.85
N ALA A 186 -31.39 -19.02 4.32
CA ALA A 186 -31.31 -17.82 3.46
C ALA A 186 -29.96 -17.71 2.74
N PHE A 187 -28.92 -18.38 3.21
CA PHE A 187 -27.61 -18.41 2.54
C PHE A 187 -27.64 -19.40 1.37
N PRO A 188 -27.10 -19.01 0.20
CA PRO A 188 -27.08 -19.90 -0.96
C PRO A 188 -26.10 -21.07 -0.77
N VAL A 189 -26.30 -22.12 -1.56
CA VAL A 189 -25.51 -23.37 -1.50
C VAL A 189 -24.02 -23.12 -1.75
N GLU A 190 -23.69 -22.09 -2.53
CA GLU A 190 -22.32 -21.68 -2.82
C GLU A 190 -21.60 -21.04 -1.62
N CYS A 191 -22.32 -20.67 -0.56
CA CYS A 191 -21.77 -20.21 0.71
C CYS A 191 -22.10 -21.23 1.82
N PRO A 192 -21.32 -22.30 1.96
CA PRO A 192 -21.65 -23.38 2.87
C PRO A 192 -21.56 -22.96 4.34
N TYR A 193 -22.37 -23.57 5.17
CA TYR A 193 -22.25 -23.50 6.61
C TYR A 193 -21.01 -24.29 7.06
N LEU A 194 -20.07 -23.62 7.74
CA LEU A 194 -18.79 -24.21 8.15
C LEU A 194 -18.75 -24.66 9.61
N GLY A 195 -19.72 -24.27 10.43
CA GLY A 195 -19.79 -24.64 11.82
C GLY A 195 -20.15 -23.50 12.77
N GLN A 196 -19.91 -23.69 14.04
CA GLN A 196 -20.20 -22.71 15.08
C GLN A 196 -19.11 -21.62 15.20
N PRO A 197 -19.42 -20.40 15.68
CA PRO A 197 -18.46 -19.31 15.84
C PRO A 197 -17.22 -19.68 16.68
N ALA A 198 -17.35 -20.58 17.65
CA ALA A 198 -16.23 -21.08 18.46
C ALA A 198 -15.20 -21.91 17.65
N GLN A 199 -15.60 -22.48 16.51
CA GLN A 199 -14.75 -23.29 15.64
C GLN A 199 -13.97 -22.47 14.60
N VAL A 200 -14.21 -21.17 14.52
CA VAL A 200 -13.57 -20.28 13.52
C VAL A 200 -12.06 -20.29 13.65
N GLN A 201 -11.51 -20.25 14.86
CA GLN A 201 -10.07 -20.25 15.10
C GLN A 201 -9.43 -21.54 14.58
N GLU A 202 -10.00 -22.69 14.94
CA GLU A 202 -9.53 -24.00 14.48
C GLU A 202 -9.59 -24.11 12.94
N TYR A 203 -10.64 -23.54 12.35
CA TYR A 203 -10.77 -23.49 10.89
C TYR A 203 -9.68 -22.65 10.25
N LEU A 204 -9.42 -21.47 10.79
CA LEU A 204 -8.39 -20.56 10.27
C LEU A 204 -6.97 -21.12 10.43
N GLU A 205 -6.71 -21.90 11.49
CA GLU A 205 -5.44 -22.61 11.68
C GLU A 205 -5.17 -23.66 10.58
N LYS A 206 -6.23 -24.32 10.11
CA LYS A 206 -6.13 -25.30 9.02
C LYS A 206 -6.12 -24.70 7.62
N HIS A 207 -6.50 -23.40 7.49
CA HIS A 207 -6.73 -22.72 6.21
C HIS A 207 -6.07 -21.36 6.14
N ASP A 208 -4.73 -21.33 6.09
CA ASP A 208 -3.89 -20.11 6.07
C ASP A 208 -4.11 -19.22 4.82
N TYR A 209 -4.89 -19.68 3.84
CA TYR A 209 -5.24 -18.88 2.67
C TYR A 209 -6.33 -17.83 2.93
N VAL A 210 -7.01 -17.87 4.08
CA VAL A 210 -8.06 -16.90 4.43
C VAL A 210 -7.43 -15.55 4.76
N HIS A 211 -7.89 -14.49 4.06
CA HIS A 211 -7.35 -13.15 4.19
C HIS A 211 -8.23 -12.22 5.02
N TYR A 212 -9.55 -12.45 4.98
CA TYR A 212 -10.54 -11.55 5.56
C TYR A 212 -11.58 -12.32 6.35
N LEU A 213 -11.94 -11.78 7.51
CA LEU A 213 -13.02 -12.25 8.35
C LEU A 213 -14.02 -11.12 8.58
N PHE A 214 -15.28 -11.32 8.21
CA PHE A 214 -16.38 -10.40 8.45
C PHE A 214 -17.26 -10.96 9.56
N CYS A 215 -17.32 -10.25 10.69
CA CYS A 215 -18.05 -10.69 11.88
C CYS A 215 -19.30 -9.81 12.10
N CYS A 216 -20.45 -10.45 12.19
CA CYS A 216 -21.75 -9.85 12.45
C CYS A 216 -22.43 -10.45 13.69
N LEU A 217 -21.64 -10.98 14.63
CA LEU A 217 -22.19 -11.53 15.84
C LEU A 217 -22.82 -10.45 16.73
N PRO A 218 -23.89 -10.77 17.49
CA PRO A 218 -24.50 -9.84 18.41
C PRO A 218 -23.60 -9.52 19.60
N SER A 219 -23.87 -8.39 20.25
CA SER A 219 -23.08 -7.86 21.38
C SER A 219 -22.93 -8.78 22.57
N LYS A 220 -23.90 -9.67 22.75
CA LYS A 220 -23.86 -10.66 23.83
C LYS A 220 -22.70 -11.63 23.70
N ASP A 221 -22.21 -11.88 22.46
CA ASP A 221 -21.13 -12.81 22.17
C ASP A 221 -19.75 -12.12 22.21
N ARG A 222 -19.61 -11.13 23.10
CA ARG A 222 -18.41 -10.27 23.23
C ARG A 222 -17.13 -11.09 23.39
N GLU A 223 -17.13 -12.14 24.19
CA GLU A 223 -15.94 -12.95 24.43
C GLU A 223 -15.46 -13.64 23.15
N VAL A 224 -16.38 -14.19 22.37
CA VAL A 224 -16.07 -14.79 21.06
C VAL A 224 -15.54 -13.75 20.09
N ILE A 225 -16.18 -12.58 20.02
CA ILE A 225 -15.75 -11.48 19.13
C ILE A 225 -14.33 -11.02 19.50
N VAL A 226 -14.05 -10.80 20.78
CA VAL A 226 -12.72 -10.36 21.24
C VAL A 226 -11.66 -11.42 20.94
N SER A 227 -11.97 -12.69 21.20
CA SER A 227 -11.03 -13.79 20.91
C SER A 227 -10.75 -13.93 19.41
N LEU A 228 -11.76 -13.73 18.55
CA LEU A 228 -11.58 -13.69 17.09
C LEU A 228 -10.75 -12.51 16.63
N ILE A 229 -10.95 -11.33 17.24
CA ILE A 229 -10.14 -10.15 16.97
C ILE A 229 -8.67 -10.42 17.30
N ASP A 230 -8.41 -10.90 18.52
CA ASP A 230 -7.06 -11.19 19.00
C ASP A 230 -6.38 -12.27 18.12
N TYR A 231 -7.13 -13.30 17.75
CA TYR A 231 -6.63 -14.32 16.84
C TYR A 231 -6.26 -13.74 15.47
N CYS A 232 -7.17 -13.00 14.85
CA CYS A 232 -6.96 -12.40 13.53
C CYS A 232 -5.76 -11.42 13.51
N GLU A 233 -5.59 -10.63 14.57
CA GLU A 233 -4.46 -9.71 14.71
C GLU A 233 -3.13 -10.41 14.87
N ASN A 234 -3.12 -11.58 15.49
CA ASN A 234 -1.91 -12.39 15.69
C ASN A 234 -1.54 -13.24 14.45
N HIS A 235 -2.51 -13.53 13.57
CA HIS A 235 -2.33 -14.43 12.41
C HIS A 235 -2.45 -13.74 11.04
N LEU A 236 -2.38 -12.40 10.98
CA LEU A 236 -2.42 -11.62 9.73
C LEU A 236 -3.74 -11.73 8.94
N VAL A 237 -4.82 -12.12 9.60
CA VAL A 237 -6.16 -12.09 9.04
C VAL A 237 -6.78 -10.70 9.31
N HIS A 238 -7.35 -10.09 8.30
CA HIS A 238 -8.01 -8.79 8.47
C HIS A 238 -9.43 -8.98 9.00
N PHE A 239 -9.63 -8.59 10.25
CA PHE A 239 -10.94 -8.62 10.88
C PHE A 239 -11.78 -7.38 10.53
N PHE A 240 -13.02 -7.60 10.13
CA PHE A 240 -14.02 -6.57 9.90
C PHE A 240 -15.28 -6.87 10.69
N SER A 241 -15.69 -5.93 11.52
CA SER A 241 -16.99 -6.00 12.16
C SER A 241 -18.05 -5.37 11.26
N VAL A 242 -19.12 -6.11 11.06
CA VAL A 242 -20.33 -5.64 10.38
C VAL A 242 -21.29 -5.15 11.47
N PRO A 243 -21.65 -3.87 11.48
CA PRO A 243 -22.11 -3.26 12.71
C PRO A 243 -23.46 -3.73 13.23
N ASN A 244 -23.43 -4.08 14.51
CA ASN A 244 -24.50 -3.73 15.42
C ASN A 244 -23.90 -2.67 16.37
N VAL A 245 -24.22 -1.42 16.17
CA VAL A 245 -23.47 -0.22 16.63
C VAL A 245 -23.21 -0.16 18.15
N ARG A 246 -23.86 -0.97 18.94
CA ARG A 246 -23.77 -0.93 20.42
C ARG A 246 -22.48 -1.50 21.01
N ASN A 247 -21.65 -2.23 20.26
CA ASN A 247 -20.53 -3.03 20.80
C ASN A 247 -19.19 -2.31 20.88
N TYR A 248 -19.02 -1.11 20.35
CA TYR A 248 -17.70 -0.64 19.91
C TYR A 248 -17.20 0.65 20.54
N LEU A 249 -17.70 1.02 21.73
CA LEU A 249 -17.39 2.29 22.39
C LEU A 249 -15.93 2.46 22.86
N HIS A 250 -15.08 1.43 22.77
CA HIS A 250 -13.74 1.46 23.38
C HIS A 250 -12.55 1.45 22.41
N HIS A 251 -12.75 1.34 21.08
CA HIS A 251 -11.65 1.30 20.11
C HIS A 251 -11.81 2.36 19.04
N ARG A 252 -10.70 2.94 18.59
CA ARG A 252 -10.68 3.82 17.41
C ARG A 252 -10.94 2.98 16.17
N MET A 253 -12.17 3.03 15.68
CA MET A 253 -12.58 2.27 14.51
C MET A 253 -12.64 3.13 13.27
N SER A 254 -12.26 2.58 12.13
CA SER A 254 -12.49 3.19 10.82
C SER A 254 -13.82 2.70 10.27
N PHE A 255 -14.71 3.65 9.98
CA PHE A 255 -16.00 3.36 9.35
C PHE A 255 -15.83 3.23 7.85
N ASN A 256 -16.33 2.15 7.27
CA ASN A 256 -16.22 1.84 5.86
C ASN A 256 -17.56 1.37 5.29
N ILE A 257 -17.76 1.47 3.97
CA ILE A 257 -18.98 1.01 3.30
C ILE A 257 -18.58 0.09 2.14
N MET A 258 -19.24 -1.07 2.02
CA MET A 258 -19.13 -1.97 0.88
C MET A 258 -20.50 -2.05 0.20
N GLY A 259 -20.62 -1.50 -0.99
CA GLY A 259 -21.93 -1.27 -1.59
C GLY A 259 -22.75 -0.35 -0.68
N ASN A 260 -23.87 -0.84 -0.16
CA ASN A 260 -24.75 -0.13 0.78
C ASN A 260 -24.55 -0.57 2.26
N VAL A 261 -23.65 -1.55 2.52
CA VAL A 261 -23.48 -2.09 3.86
C VAL A 261 -22.31 -1.43 4.56
N PRO A 262 -22.54 -0.75 5.71
CA PRO A 262 -21.48 -0.19 6.52
C PRO A 262 -20.75 -1.30 7.31
N TYR A 263 -19.42 -1.17 7.44
CA TYR A 263 -18.63 -2.01 8.31
C TYR A 263 -17.53 -1.24 9.01
N LEU A 264 -17.07 -1.75 10.15
CA LEU A 264 -16.07 -1.10 10.99
C LEU A 264 -14.74 -1.84 10.91
N GLY A 265 -13.67 -1.12 10.57
CA GLY A 265 -12.31 -1.62 10.67
C GLY A 265 -11.71 -1.27 12.03
N LEU A 266 -10.90 -2.19 12.59
CA LEU A 266 -10.36 -2.05 13.95
C LEU A 266 -9.39 -0.90 14.15
N ARG A 267 -8.74 -0.45 13.11
CA ARG A 267 -7.75 0.64 13.19
C ARG A 267 -7.60 1.41 11.90
N PRO A 268 -7.24 2.70 12.01
CA PRO A 268 -6.77 3.43 10.85
C PRO A 268 -5.47 2.79 10.35
N ASP A 269 -5.38 2.56 9.07
CA ASP A 269 -4.15 2.14 8.40
C ASP A 269 -3.87 3.12 7.24
N PRO A 270 -3.18 4.24 7.49
CA PRO A 270 -2.87 5.21 6.45
C PRO A 270 -2.08 4.63 5.29
N LEU A 271 -1.25 3.58 5.53
CA LEU A 271 -0.50 2.89 4.48
C LEU A 271 -1.36 1.90 3.69
N SER A 272 -2.61 1.70 4.06
CA SER A 272 -3.57 1.01 3.20
C SER A 272 -3.95 1.84 1.97
N TRP A 273 -3.83 3.17 2.03
CA TRP A 273 -4.08 4.08 0.91
C TRP A 273 -3.01 3.92 -0.18
N PRO A 274 -3.34 3.58 -1.46
CA PRO A 274 -2.34 3.45 -2.53
C PRO A 274 -1.58 4.74 -2.79
N GLY A 275 -2.19 5.90 -2.66
CA GLY A 275 -1.49 7.18 -2.78
C GLY A 275 -0.34 7.29 -1.78
N ASN A 276 -0.61 6.95 -0.51
CA ASN A 276 0.41 6.93 0.54
C ASN A 276 1.48 5.86 0.29
N ARG A 277 1.07 4.67 -0.17
CA ARG A 277 2.02 3.62 -0.56
C ARG A 277 2.88 4.03 -1.74
N LEU A 278 2.27 4.63 -2.75
CA LEU A 278 3.01 5.11 -3.92
C LEU A 278 4.00 6.20 -3.50
N LEU A 279 3.55 7.21 -2.75
CA LEU A 279 4.41 8.26 -2.22
C LEU A 279 5.58 7.69 -1.43
N LYS A 280 5.28 6.81 -0.45
CA LYS A 280 6.30 6.14 0.35
C LYS A 280 7.25 5.30 -0.51
N ARG A 281 6.71 4.53 -1.46
CA ARG A 281 7.52 3.68 -2.33
C ARG A 281 8.40 4.47 -3.28
N THR A 282 7.89 5.55 -3.88
CA THR A 282 8.66 6.45 -4.73
C THR A 282 9.79 7.08 -3.93
N PHE A 283 9.50 7.57 -2.74
CA PHE A 283 10.52 8.12 -1.84
C PHE A 283 11.58 7.08 -1.48
N ASP A 284 11.18 5.86 -1.09
CA ASP A 284 12.08 4.73 -0.80
C ASP A 284 13.01 4.43 -1.99
N ILE A 285 12.47 4.37 -3.21
CA ILE A 285 13.26 4.11 -4.43
C ILE A 285 14.25 5.25 -4.69
N VAL A 286 13.78 6.50 -4.67
CA VAL A 286 14.62 7.65 -4.99
C VAL A 286 15.79 7.75 -4.01
N VAL A 287 15.50 7.75 -2.71
CA VAL A 287 16.54 7.88 -1.66
C VAL A 287 17.50 6.70 -1.69
N SER A 288 16.99 5.47 -1.83
CA SER A 288 17.84 4.28 -1.91
C SER A 288 18.71 4.27 -3.16
N SER A 289 18.19 4.66 -4.31
CA SER A 289 18.96 4.75 -5.55
C SER A 289 20.05 5.80 -5.46
N VAL A 290 19.73 7.00 -4.96
CA VAL A 290 20.73 8.06 -4.75
C VAL A 290 21.82 7.58 -3.82
N PHE A 291 21.46 6.99 -2.67
CA PHE A 291 22.44 6.47 -1.70
C PHE A 291 23.31 5.37 -2.31
N LEU A 292 22.72 4.38 -2.96
CA LEU A 292 23.44 3.24 -3.55
C LEU A 292 24.36 3.64 -4.72
N CYS A 293 24.02 4.69 -5.47
CA CYS A 293 24.83 5.18 -6.57
C CYS A 293 25.95 6.16 -6.12
N THR A 294 25.79 6.82 -4.97
CA THR A 294 26.74 7.87 -4.54
C THR A 294 27.62 7.41 -3.35
N LEU A 295 27.03 7.32 -2.16
CA LEU A 295 27.79 7.07 -0.92
C LEU A 295 28.15 5.59 -0.73
N PHE A 296 27.24 4.68 -1.11
CA PHE A 296 27.44 3.25 -0.85
C PHE A 296 28.69 2.66 -1.51
N PRO A 297 29.07 2.98 -2.78
CA PRO A 297 30.29 2.45 -3.37
C PRO A 297 31.55 2.83 -2.62
N VAL A 298 31.62 4.07 -2.11
CA VAL A 298 32.76 4.55 -1.32
C VAL A 298 32.85 3.77 0.01
N ILE A 299 31.71 3.66 0.69
CA ILE A 299 31.62 2.91 1.96
C ILE A 299 31.95 1.43 1.73
N LEU A 300 31.45 0.85 0.64
CA LEU A 300 31.70 -0.55 0.27
C LEU A 300 33.20 -0.83 0.12
N ILE A 301 33.93 0.04 -0.59
CA ILE A 301 35.38 -0.10 -0.79
C ILE A 301 36.09 -0.04 0.56
N VAL A 302 35.79 0.96 1.40
CA VAL A 302 36.40 1.11 2.73
C VAL A 302 36.13 -0.12 3.61
N VAL A 303 34.86 -0.54 3.68
CA VAL A 303 34.46 -1.72 4.47
C VAL A 303 35.07 -2.98 3.92
N ALA A 304 35.18 -3.14 2.59
CA ALA A 304 35.82 -4.32 1.99
C ALA A 304 37.30 -4.43 2.34
N ILE A 305 38.06 -3.32 2.25
CA ILE A 305 39.48 -3.28 2.58
C ILE A 305 39.68 -3.60 4.07
N VAL A 306 39.01 -2.88 4.97
CA VAL A 306 39.20 -3.05 6.41
C VAL A 306 38.72 -4.43 6.89
N THR A 307 37.56 -4.91 6.34
CA THR A 307 37.05 -6.25 6.67
C THR A 307 38.00 -7.34 6.14
N GLY A 308 38.53 -7.19 4.93
CA GLY A 308 39.50 -8.14 4.35
C GLY A 308 40.77 -8.28 5.19
N LEU A 309 41.28 -7.17 5.74
CA LEU A 309 42.45 -7.14 6.56
C LEU A 309 42.23 -7.63 8.02
N THR A 310 41.02 -7.37 8.57
CA THR A 310 40.75 -7.61 10.01
C THR A 310 39.88 -8.84 10.27
N MET A 311 39.07 -9.25 9.32
CA MET A 311 38.13 -10.35 9.44
C MET A 311 38.03 -11.15 8.13
N PRO A 312 38.99 -12.02 7.80
CA PRO A 312 38.97 -12.80 6.54
C PRO A 312 37.66 -13.62 6.40
N GLY A 313 37.10 -13.66 5.18
CA GLY A 313 35.85 -14.35 4.86
C GLY A 313 34.88 -13.47 4.11
N PRO A 314 33.59 -13.88 3.93
CA PRO A 314 32.61 -13.15 3.13
C PRO A 314 32.34 -11.75 3.67
N LEU A 315 32.25 -10.77 2.77
CA LEU A 315 31.97 -9.37 3.13
C LEU A 315 30.54 -9.17 3.61
N PHE A 316 29.60 -9.81 2.91
CA PHE A 316 28.18 -9.71 3.21
C PHE A 316 27.69 -10.87 4.07
N PHE A 317 26.78 -10.55 4.95
CA PHE A 317 25.98 -11.48 5.74
C PHE A 317 24.51 -11.34 5.31
N ARG A 318 23.81 -12.44 5.17
CA ARG A 318 22.38 -12.48 4.84
C ARG A 318 21.67 -13.38 5.83
N GLN A 319 20.51 -12.95 6.29
CA GLN A 319 19.70 -13.69 7.25
C GLN A 319 18.22 -13.57 6.88
N LYS A 320 17.49 -14.65 7.00
CA LYS A 320 16.03 -14.65 6.77
C LYS A 320 15.33 -13.86 7.87
N ARG A 321 14.39 -13.00 7.45
CA ARG A 321 13.56 -12.16 8.31
C ARG A 321 12.11 -12.19 7.81
N ASN A 322 11.15 -11.85 8.70
CA ASN A 322 9.77 -11.64 8.30
C ASN A 322 9.57 -10.21 7.78
N GLY A 323 8.96 -10.09 6.62
CA GLY A 323 8.58 -8.84 5.97
C GLY A 323 7.08 -8.59 5.96
N LEU A 324 6.61 -7.88 4.94
CA LEU A 324 5.20 -7.55 4.74
C LEU A 324 4.35 -8.83 4.71
N ASN A 325 3.24 -8.83 5.46
CA ASN A 325 2.32 -9.97 5.60
C ASN A 325 3.02 -11.28 6.02
N GLY A 326 4.09 -11.18 6.84
CA GLY A 326 4.82 -12.33 7.33
C GLY A 326 5.72 -13.04 6.31
N ARG A 327 5.81 -12.55 5.06
CA ARG A 327 6.64 -13.16 4.01
C ARG A 327 8.11 -13.12 4.39
N GLU A 328 8.81 -14.23 4.22
CA GLU A 328 10.24 -14.29 4.45
C GLU A 328 11.02 -13.59 3.35
N PHE A 329 12.09 -12.89 3.73
CA PHE A 329 13.05 -12.30 2.82
C PHE A 329 14.47 -12.38 3.40
N TYR A 330 15.49 -12.26 2.55
CA TYR A 330 16.88 -12.19 2.99
C TYR A 330 17.28 -10.75 3.26
N CYS A 331 17.54 -10.43 4.53
CA CYS A 331 18.04 -9.13 4.97
C CYS A 331 19.56 -9.08 4.77
N TYR A 332 20.05 -8.13 3.99
CA TYR A 332 21.47 -7.94 3.71
C TYR A 332 22.14 -7.05 4.75
N LYS A 333 23.33 -7.45 5.20
CA LYS A 333 24.17 -6.66 6.11
C LYS A 333 25.65 -6.84 5.74
N PHE A 334 26.51 -5.92 6.18
CA PHE A 334 27.93 -6.24 6.26
C PHE A 334 28.18 -7.17 7.42
N ARG A 335 29.10 -8.11 7.24
CA ARG A 335 29.50 -9.03 8.30
C ARG A 335 30.28 -8.28 9.37
N SER A 336 29.73 -8.19 10.57
CA SER A 336 30.34 -7.53 11.74
C SER A 336 30.83 -8.50 12.83
N MET A 337 30.70 -9.80 12.58
CA MET A 337 31.11 -10.87 13.51
C MET A 337 31.91 -11.94 12.79
N LYS A 338 32.66 -12.74 13.56
CA LYS A 338 33.32 -13.94 13.05
C LYS A 338 32.31 -14.92 12.51
N VAL A 339 32.66 -15.67 11.46
CA VAL A 339 31.81 -16.70 10.90
C VAL A 339 31.49 -17.75 11.98
N ASN A 340 30.23 -18.04 12.21
CA ASN A 340 29.76 -19.01 13.18
C ASN A 340 28.48 -19.68 12.71
N ALA A 341 28.20 -20.89 13.21
CA ALA A 341 27.01 -21.68 12.88
C ALA A 341 25.73 -21.19 13.59
N ASP A 342 25.86 -20.37 14.64
CA ASP A 342 24.76 -19.93 15.49
C ASP A 342 24.18 -18.57 15.10
N ALA A 343 24.58 -18.04 13.95
CA ALA A 343 24.17 -16.73 13.47
C ALA A 343 22.63 -16.58 13.32
N ASP A 344 21.94 -17.68 13.02
CA ASP A 344 20.47 -17.72 12.84
C ASP A 344 19.70 -18.09 14.11
N ARG A 345 20.42 -18.48 15.19
CA ARG A 345 19.80 -19.00 16.43
C ARG A 345 19.99 -18.05 17.62
N ILE A 346 21.18 -17.44 17.75
CA ILE A 346 21.54 -16.68 18.94
C ILE A 346 21.65 -15.20 18.61
N GLN A 347 20.83 -14.39 19.30
CA GLN A 347 20.89 -12.93 19.21
C GLN A 347 22.25 -12.45 19.72
N ALA A 348 22.78 -11.41 19.08
CA ALA A 348 24.02 -10.77 19.55
C ALA A 348 23.77 -10.00 20.84
N THR A 349 24.61 -10.25 21.85
CA THR A 349 24.60 -9.56 23.15
C THR A 349 25.66 -8.44 23.21
N GLU A 350 25.61 -7.63 24.25
CA GLU A 350 26.55 -6.51 24.42
C GLU A 350 28.01 -6.98 24.43
N HIS A 351 28.37 -8.02 25.19
CA HIS A 351 29.71 -8.59 25.33
C HIS A 351 29.88 -9.89 24.54
N ASP A 352 29.31 -9.98 23.34
CA ASP A 352 29.37 -11.18 22.52
C ASP A 352 30.80 -11.48 22.04
N PRO A 353 31.36 -12.67 22.33
CA PRO A 353 32.75 -13.03 21.97
C PRO A 353 32.97 -13.16 20.45
N ARG A 354 31.90 -13.24 19.69
CA ARG A 354 31.93 -13.28 18.21
C ARG A 354 32.25 -11.93 17.57
N LYS A 355 32.14 -10.82 18.35
CA LYS A 355 32.38 -9.46 17.87
C LYS A 355 33.88 -9.20 17.71
N THR A 356 34.23 -8.46 16.67
CA THR A 356 35.60 -7.94 16.48
C THR A 356 35.64 -6.44 16.78
N ARG A 357 36.82 -5.86 16.96
CA ARG A 357 36.97 -4.41 17.15
C ARG A 357 36.32 -3.62 15.99
N TRP A 358 36.59 -4.03 14.75
CA TRP A 358 36.02 -3.42 13.56
C TRP A 358 34.50 -3.63 13.51
N GLY A 359 34.02 -4.84 13.78
CA GLY A 359 32.61 -5.14 13.87
C GLY A 359 31.86 -4.28 14.89
N ASN A 360 32.49 -4.00 16.03
CA ASN A 360 31.91 -3.09 17.04
C ASN A 360 31.79 -1.65 16.52
N ILE A 361 32.80 -1.15 15.78
CA ILE A 361 32.70 0.17 15.13
C ILE A 361 31.53 0.20 14.15
N MET A 362 31.45 -0.79 13.23
CA MET A 362 30.37 -0.87 12.25
C MET A 362 28.97 -0.89 12.90
N ARG A 363 28.83 -1.64 14.00
CA ARG A 363 27.53 -1.73 14.72
C ARG A 363 27.18 -0.44 15.46
N LYS A 364 28.13 0.20 16.14
CA LYS A 364 27.91 1.49 16.81
C LYS A 364 27.52 2.59 15.83
N THR A 365 28.05 2.55 14.61
CA THR A 365 27.77 3.52 13.55
C THR A 365 26.65 3.09 12.62
N ASN A 366 26.08 1.89 12.78
CA ASN A 366 25.11 1.24 11.90
C ASN A 366 25.57 1.05 10.44
N ILE A 367 26.87 1.14 10.19
CA ILE A 367 27.45 0.87 8.85
C ILE A 367 27.11 -0.56 8.40
N ASP A 368 27.06 -1.52 9.35
CA ASP A 368 26.70 -2.90 9.05
C ASP A 368 25.29 -3.07 8.46
N GLU A 369 24.38 -2.14 8.68
CA GLU A 369 22.99 -2.19 8.17
C GLU A 369 22.79 -1.48 6.83
N LEU A 370 23.80 -0.76 6.31
CA LEU A 370 23.69 -0.02 5.05
C LEU A 370 23.35 -0.88 3.81
N PRO A 371 23.79 -2.15 3.69
CA PRO A 371 23.35 -3.00 2.59
C PRO A 371 21.82 -3.23 2.53
N GLN A 372 21.06 -2.93 3.60
CA GLN A 372 19.60 -3.04 3.60
C GLN A 372 18.94 -2.04 2.61
N PHE A 373 19.64 -0.99 2.18
CA PHE A 373 19.15 -0.14 1.09
C PHE A 373 18.95 -0.93 -0.21
N ILE A 374 19.66 -2.03 -0.43
CA ILE A 374 19.40 -2.98 -1.52
C ILE A 374 18.02 -3.65 -1.31
N ASN A 375 17.69 -4.09 -0.08
CA ASN A 375 16.39 -4.65 0.22
C ASN A 375 15.26 -3.62 0.03
N VAL A 376 15.53 -2.34 0.35
CA VAL A 376 14.56 -1.27 0.09
C VAL A 376 14.32 -1.11 -1.40
N LEU A 377 15.36 -1.08 -2.21
CA LEU A 377 15.26 -0.96 -3.66
C LEU A 377 14.54 -2.17 -4.29
N LEU A 378 14.83 -3.39 -3.83
CA LEU A 378 14.14 -4.62 -4.26
C LEU A 378 12.66 -4.65 -3.80
N GLY A 379 12.31 -3.91 -2.75
CA GLY A 379 10.94 -3.80 -2.27
C GLY A 379 10.57 -4.69 -1.09
N ASP A 380 11.54 -5.42 -0.52
CA ASP A 380 11.35 -6.22 0.69
C ASP A 380 11.22 -5.36 1.94
N MET A 381 11.90 -4.21 1.94
CA MET A 381 11.95 -3.25 3.04
C MET A 381 11.52 -1.85 2.60
N SER A 382 11.40 -0.96 3.58
CA SER A 382 11.28 0.49 3.46
C SER A 382 12.41 1.16 4.23
N ILE A 383 12.69 2.42 3.99
CA ILE A 383 13.65 3.18 4.81
C ILE A 383 13.12 3.28 6.24
N VAL A 384 11.84 3.62 6.40
CA VAL A 384 11.20 3.75 7.71
C VAL A 384 10.11 2.68 7.87
N GLY A 385 10.14 1.96 8.99
CA GLY A 385 9.17 0.91 9.33
C GLY A 385 9.59 0.13 10.58
N PRO A 386 8.79 -0.87 11.00
CA PRO A 386 9.14 -1.78 12.09
C PRO A 386 10.47 -2.51 11.81
N ARG A 387 11.33 -2.63 12.83
CA ARG A 387 12.59 -3.37 12.67
C ARG A 387 12.33 -4.85 12.36
N PRO A 388 12.94 -5.45 11.30
CA PRO A 388 12.73 -6.85 10.97
C PRO A 388 13.36 -7.78 12.03
N HIS A 389 12.57 -8.74 12.54
CA HIS A 389 13.04 -9.72 13.53
C HIS A 389 13.46 -11.03 12.86
N MET A 390 14.26 -11.83 13.58
CA MET A 390 14.62 -13.19 13.19
C MET A 390 13.37 -14.09 13.21
N LEU A 391 13.33 -15.11 12.35
CA LEU A 391 12.19 -16.03 12.29
C LEU A 391 11.88 -16.69 13.63
N LEU A 392 12.93 -17.11 14.35
CA LEU A 392 12.78 -17.70 15.70
C LEU A 392 12.16 -16.70 16.68
N HIS A 393 12.58 -15.45 16.68
CA HIS A 393 11.98 -14.41 17.53
C HIS A 393 10.52 -14.16 17.17
N THR A 394 10.17 -14.20 15.89
CA THR A 394 8.77 -14.06 15.47
C THR A 394 7.92 -15.22 15.99
N GLN A 395 8.43 -16.46 15.90
CA GLN A 395 7.72 -17.65 16.42
C GLN A 395 7.56 -17.61 17.95
N GLU A 396 8.59 -17.17 18.67
CA GLU A 396 8.57 -17.09 20.12
C GLU A 396 7.66 -15.96 20.61
N TYR A 397 7.90 -14.71 20.17
CA TYR A 397 7.18 -13.56 20.67
C TYR A 397 5.75 -13.45 20.16
N SER A 398 5.41 -14.06 19.02
CA SER A 398 4.02 -14.12 18.56
C SER A 398 3.11 -14.93 19.50
N ARG A 399 3.68 -15.86 20.29
CA ARG A 399 2.96 -16.64 21.31
C ARG A 399 2.88 -15.91 22.66
N LEU A 400 3.86 -15.08 22.96
CA LEU A 400 4.02 -14.42 24.25
C LEU A 400 3.38 -13.01 24.29
N ILE A 401 3.36 -12.32 23.15
CA ILE A 401 2.91 -10.92 23.07
C ILE A 401 1.68 -10.85 22.17
N ASN A 402 0.58 -10.40 22.76
CA ASN A 402 -0.65 -10.15 22.00
C ASN A 402 -0.43 -9.07 20.93
N LYS A 403 -1.02 -9.26 19.75
CA LYS A 403 -0.92 -8.31 18.60
C LYS A 403 0.49 -8.19 18.00
N TYR A 404 1.42 -9.10 18.35
CA TYR A 404 2.78 -9.09 17.80
C TYR A 404 2.80 -9.07 16.27
N MET A 405 1.91 -9.84 15.62
CA MET A 405 1.87 -9.99 14.15
C MET A 405 1.40 -8.73 13.42
N VAL A 406 0.72 -7.81 14.11
CA VAL A 406 0.21 -6.56 13.50
C VAL A 406 1.31 -5.73 12.86
N ARG A 407 2.52 -5.76 13.39
CA ARG A 407 3.68 -5.05 12.86
C ARG A 407 4.04 -5.46 11.42
N HIS A 408 3.60 -6.65 10.98
CA HIS A 408 3.86 -7.16 9.64
C HIS A 408 2.83 -6.69 8.59
N PHE A 409 1.85 -5.87 8.96
CA PHE A 409 0.95 -5.24 7.98
C PHE A 409 1.61 -4.14 7.16
N VAL A 410 2.81 -3.72 7.55
CA VAL A 410 3.65 -2.79 6.79
C VAL A 410 5.02 -3.40 6.52
N LYS A 411 5.75 -2.85 5.53
CA LYS A 411 7.13 -3.30 5.26
C LYS A 411 8.02 -2.97 6.44
N PRO A 412 8.97 -3.86 6.79
CA PRO A 412 9.97 -3.54 7.79
C PRO A 412 10.89 -2.41 7.31
N GLY A 413 11.44 -1.64 8.26
CA GLY A 413 12.30 -0.50 7.98
C GLY A 413 13.75 -0.71 8.39
N ILE A 414 14.66 0.07 7.76
CA ILE A 414 16.04 0.23 8.23
C ILE A 414 16.01 0.94 9.59
N THR A 415 15.18 1.99 9.69
CA THR A 415 14.87 2.68 10.94
C THR A 415 13.37 2.68 11.21
N GLY A 416 12.95 3.02 12.43
CA GLY A 416 11.55 3.00 12.81
C GLY A 416 11.26 3.78 14.09
N TRP A 417 9.98 4.03 14.33
CA TRP A 417 9.51 4.78 15.49
C TRP A 417 10.00 4.21 16.82
N SER A 418 9.84 2.91 17.05
CA SER A 418 10.30 2.25 18.26
C SER A 418 11.81 2.42 18.47
N GLN A 419 12.60 2.41 17.39
CA GLN A 419 14.05 2.58 17.48
C GLN A 419 14.43 4.00 17.92
N VAL A 420 13.76 5.03 17.38
CA VAL A 420 14.09 6.44 17.72
C VAL A 420 13.47 6.92 19.02
N THR A 421 12.54 6.15 19.61
CA THR A 421 11.89 6.45 20.89
C THR A 421 12.47 5.66 22.07
N GLY A 422 13.61 4.98 21.88
CA GLY A 422 14.36 4.36 22.97
C GLY A 422 14.26 2.83 23.06
N PHE A 423 13.41 2.17 22.28
CA PHE A 423 13.31 0.69 22.24
C PHE A 423 14.30 0.09 21.23
N ARG A 424 15.56 0.51 21.31
CA ARG A 424 16.66 0.03 20.48
C ARG A 424 17.58 -0.86 21.31
N GLY A 425 18.29 -1.79 20.66
CA GLY A 425 19.27 -2.65 21.31
C GLY A 425 18.74 -4.03 21.68
N GLU A 426 19.39 -4.67 22.65
CA GLU A 426 19.02 -5.99 23.16
C GLU A 426 17.72 -5.90 23.96
N THR A 427 16.81 -6.82 23.72
CA THR A 427 15.58 -6.98 24.51
C THR A 427 15.91 -7.95 25.65
N LYS A 428 16.15 -7.41 26.84
CA LYS A 428 16.49 -8.21 28.04
C LYS A 428 15.24 -8.77 28.70
N GLU A 429 14.16 -8.01 28.65
CA GLU A 429 12.88 -8.38 29.27
C GLU A 429 11.75 -8.40 28.23
N LEU A 430 10.70 -9.16 28.53
CA LEU A 430 9.50 -9.22 27.70
C LEU A 430 8.84 -7.83 27.55
N LYS A 431 8.89 -7.01 28.60
CA LYS A 431 8.37 -5.63 28.60
C LYS A 431 9.04 -4.73 27.56
N ASP A 432 10.36 -4.92 27.31
CA ASP A 432 11.07 -4.15 26.28
C ASP A 432 10.54 -4.47 24.89
N MET A 433 10.29 -5.77 24.66
CA MET A 433 9.69 -6.23 23.41
C MET A 433 8.25 -5.73 23.25
N GLU A 434 7.43 -5.79 24.31
CA GLU A 434 6.07 -5.22 24.29
C GLU A 434 6.07 -3.71 23.99
N GLY A 435 7.00 -2.95 24.60
CA GLY A 435 7.17 -1.54 24.32
C GLY A 435 7.51 -1.27 22.85
N ARG A 436 8.40 -2.10 22.27
CA ARG A 436 8.75 -2.05 20.85
C ARG A 436 7.53 -2.32 19.97
N ILE A 437 6.77 -3.39 20.25
CA ILE A 437 5.57 -3.75 19.49
C ILE A 437 4.51 -2.66 19.57
N ARG A 438 4.27 -2.07 20.76
CA ARG A 438 3.36 -0.93 20.91
C ARG A 438 3.79 0.27 20.05
N GLY A 439 5.09 0.58 20.02
CA GLY A 439 5.63 1.64 19.16
C GLY A 439 5.48 1.34 17.68
N ASP A 440 5.67 0.09 17.25
CA ASP A 440 5.48 -0.33 15.86
C ASP A 440 4.02 -0.24 15.43
N ILE A 441 3.07 -0.64 16.31
CA ILE A 441 1.62 -0.52 16.08
C ILE A 441 1.23 0.97 16.02
N TRP A 442 1.75 1.77 16.94
CA TRP A 442 1.48 3.22 16.95
C TRP A 442 1.93 3.87 15.63
N TYR A 443 3.12 3.53 15.13
CA TYR A 443 3.61 4.00 13.83
C TYR A 443 2.66 3.62 12.68
N LEU A 444 2.18 2.39 12.65
CA LEU A 444 1.24 1.90 11.65
C LEU A 444 -0.07 2.70 11.66
N GLU A 445 -0.59 3.01 12.85
CA GLU A 445 -1.85 3.73 13.04
C GLU A 445 -1.75 5.24 12.74
N HIS A 446 -0.55 5.84 12.92
CA HIS A 446 -0.34 7.29 12.83
C HIS A 446 0.59 7.67 11.67
N TRP A 447 0.84 6.74 10.74
CA TRP A 447 1.75 7.02 9.65
C TRP A 447 1.34 8.28 8.88
N SER A 448 2.31 9.11 8.61
CA SER A 448 2.28 10.22 7.66
C SER A 448 3.65 10.37 7.02
N PHE A 449 3.72 10.98 5.85
CA PHE A 449 5.02 11.25 5.20
C PHE A 449 5.92 12.15 6.06
N GLY A 450 5.34 13.12 6.74
CA GLY A 450 6.07 13.97 7.71
C GLY A 450 6.65 13.18 8.89
N LEU A 451 5.93 12.14 9.35
CA LEU A 451 6.45 11.26 10.41
C LEU A 451 7.66 10.46 9.93
N ASP A 452 7.67 9.96 8.69
CA ASP A 452 8.83 9.28 8.12
C ASP A 452 10.07 10.21 8.07
N LEU A 453 9.90 11.44 7.61
CA LEU A 453 10.99 12.43 7.59
C LEU A 453 11.50 12.75 9.01
N TYR A 454 10.58 12.87 9.97
CA TYR A 454 10.94 13.09 11.37
C TYR A 454 11.74 11.91 11.96
N ILE A 455 11.33 10.67 11.68
CA ILE A 455 12.04 9.46 12.13
C ILE A 455 13.45 9.41 11.52
N MET A 456 13.59 9.71 10.23
CA MET A 456 14.89 9.78 9.56
C MET A 456 15.79 10.84 10.20
N TYR A 457 15.26 12.05 10.43
CA TYR A 457 15.98 13.12 11.13
C TYR A 457 16.44 12.66 12.52
N ARG A 458 15.54 12.06 13.32
CA ARG A 458 15.86 11.53 14.65
C ARG A 458 16.93 10.43 14.60
N THR A 459 16.89 9.57 13.59
CA THR A 459 17.88 8.51 13.39
C THR A 459 19.27 9.09 13.21
N VAL A 460 19.40 10.09 12.32
CA VAL A 460 20.67 10.77 12.07
C VAL A 460 21.14 11.54 13.34
N ALA A 461 20.25 12.28 13.98
CA ALA A 461 20.55 13.04 15.18
C ALA A 461 21.02 12.12 16.34
N ASN A 462 20.41 10.95 16.49
CA ASN A 462 20.78 9.98 17.52
C ASN A 462 22.20 9.39 17.30
N VAL A 463 22.58 9.16 16.05
CA VAL A 463 23.96 8.71 15.71
C VAL A 463 24.98 9.76 16.18
N PHE A 464 24.73 11.05 15.96
CA PHE A 464 25.66 12.12 16.38
C PHE A 464 25.64 12.38 17.89
N ARG A 465 24.52 12.14 18.58
CA ARG A 465 24.42 12.33 20.04
C ARG A 465 25.03 11.19 20.87
N GLY A 466 25.39 10.07 20.22
CA GLY A 466 25.94 8.90 20.90
C GLY A 466 24.90 8.23 21.81
N GLU A 467 23.95 7.52 21.21
CA GLU A 467 22.96 6.75 21.98
C GLU A 467 23.63 5.71 22.89
N LYS A 468 23.28 5.76 24.20
CA LYS A 468 23.80 4.81 25.21
C LYS A 468 23.42 3.35 24.91
N ASN A 469 22.42 3.10 24.08
CA ASN A 469 21.88 1.76 23.77
C ASN A 469 22.29 1.23 22.38
N ALA A 470 23.23 1.88 21.68
CA ALA A 470 23.78 1.40 20.40
C ALA A 470 25.05 0.58 20.64
N TYR A 471 24.97 -0.74 20.51
CA TYR A 471 26.12 -1.67 20.61
C TYR A 471 26.01 -2.82 19.61
#